data_f22618338878b64b760d1857116da398
#
_entry.id   f22618338878b64b760d1857116da398
#
_cell.length_a   1.000
_cell.length_b   1.000
_cell.length_c   1.000
_cell.angle_alpha   90.00
_cell.angle_beta   90.00
_cell.angle_gamma   90.00
#
_symmetry.space_group_name_H-M   'P 1'
#
loop_
_entity.id
_entity.type
_entity.pdbx_description
1 polymer ?
#
loop_
_entity_poly.entity_id
_entity_poly.type
_entity_poly.pdbx_seq_one_letter_code
_entity_poly.pdbx_strand_id
1 'polypeptide(L)'
;MRKSILRIALVAMVGAVVASCSLGTEPTFQENDLLGLWQEDGKEAFVRFTAEKDSTGVYKYGCEWNEGEGVSESDLTKYGNGWFKWKLVKADLTEIHLMENGGADIPKVYTVRKLTDTELLYEDDFKNVHSFQKMAGK
;
A
#
# COMPACT_ATOMS: atom_id res chain seq x y z
N MET A 1 -19.26 -15.11 31.48
CA MET A 1 -19.15 -13.80 32.04
C MET A 1 -17.73 -13.37 32.15
N ARG A 2 -16.95 -14.08 32.87
CA ARG A 2 -15.57 -13.68 33.10
C ARG A 2 -14.76 -13.63 31.85
N LYS A 3 -15.12 -14.45 30.90
CA LYS A 3 -14.40 -14.46 29.62
C LYS A 3 -14.50 -13.15 28.89
N SER A 4 -15.61 -12.47 29.01
CA SER A 4 -15.75 -11.18 28.36
C SER A 4 -14.78 -10.17 28.93
N ILE A 5 -14.55 -10.27 30.20
CA ILE A 5 -13.63 -9.36 30.86
C ILE A 5 -12.21 -9.55 30.33
N LEU A 6 -11.85 -10.79 30.10
CA LEU A 6 -10.52 -11.07 29.58
C LEU A 6 -10.31 -10.47 28.21
N ARG A 7 -11.33 -10.54 27.39
CA ARG A 7 -11.19 -9.98 26.06
C ARG A 7 -11.01 -8.48 26.08
N ILE A 8 -11.67 -7.83 27.02
CA ILE A 8 -11.54 -6.40 27.17
C ILE A 8 -10.11 -6.05 27.55
N ALA A 9 -9.52 -6.87 28.38
CA ALA A 9 -8.13 -6.63 28.77
C ALA A 9 -7.19 -6.69 27.58
N LEU A 10 -7.46 -7.58 26.63
CA LEU A 10 -6.64 -7.67 25.45
C LEU A 10 -6.70 -6.40 24.63
N VAL A 11 -7.87 -5.84 24.52
CA VAL A 11 -8.01 -4.59 23.78
C VAL A 11 -7.18 -3.50 24.39
N ALA A 12 -7.14 -3.45 25.69
CA ALA A 12 -6.35 -2.46 26.38
C ALA A 12 -4.87 -2.61 26.06
N MET A 13 -4.41 -3.83 25.87
CA MET A 13 -3.01 -4.04 25.53
C MET A 13 -2.68 -3.49 24.16
N VAL A 14 -3.60 -3.60 23.22
CA VAL A 14 -3.40 -3.04 21.91
C VAL A 14 -3.19 -1.54 21.99
N GLY A 15 -3.95 -0.89 22.84
CA GLY A 15 -3.77 0.53 23.05
C GLY A 15 -2.38 0.88 23.56
N ALA A 16 -1.85 0.05 24.43
CA ALA A 16 -0.52 0.29 24.96
C ALA A 16 0.54 0.22 23.86
N VAL A 17 0.38 -0.69 22.93
CA VAL A 17 1.32 -0.82 21.82
C VAL A 17 1.31 0.45 20.98
N VAL A 18 0.15 1.00 20.73
CA VAL A 18 0.04 2.23 19.96
C VAL A 18 0.75 3.37 20.67
N ALA A 19 0.59 3.45 21.97
CA ALA A 19 1.26 4.48 22.73
C ALA A 19 2.77 4.37 22.62
N SER A 20 3.27 3.17 22.56
CA SER A 20 4.70 2.95 22.41
C SER A 20 5.22 3.55 21.09
N CYS A 21 4.46 3.46 20.03
CA CYS A 21 4.87 4.02 18.76
C CYS A 21 4.94 5.54 18.80
N SER A 22 4.16 6.16 19.66
CA SER A 22 4.13 7.61 19.75
C SER A 22 5.39 8.21 20.34
N LEU A 23 6.31 7.41 20.79
CA LEU A 23 7.57 7.90 21.38
C LEU A 23 8.59 8.25 20.33
N GLY A 24 8.18 8.50 19.11
CA GLY A 24 9.08 8.96 18.08
C GLY A 24 9.62 7.89 17.17
N THR A 25 9.24 6.65 17.41
CA THR A 25 9.67 5.56 16.55
C THR A 25 8.73 5.45 15.38
N GLU A 26 9.29 5.46 14.18
CA GLU A 26 8.51 5.29 12.96
C GLU A 26 7.93 3.87 12.92
N PRO A 27 6.64 3.71 12.59
CA PRO A 27 6.08 2.38 12.49
C PRO A 27 6.71 1.60 11.35
N THR A 28 6.76 0.29 11.50
CA THR A 28 7.29 -0.61 10.49
C THR A 28 6.14 -1.44 9.97
N PHE A 29 5.92 -1.37 8.65
CA PHE A 29 4.89 -2.15 7.98
C PHE A 29 5.56 -3.25 7.17
N GLN A 30 4.86 -4.37 6.98
CA GLN A 30 5.39 -5.52 6.29
C GLN A 30 4.98 -5.52 4.82
N GLU A 31 5.93 -5.79 3.94
CA GLU A 31 5.63 -5.86 2.50
C GLU A 31 4.53 -6.86 2.18
N ASN A 32 4.53 -7.99 2.87
CA ASN A 32 3.53 -9.01 2.60
C ASN A 32 2.10 -8.55 2.84
N ASP A 33 1.92 -7.61 3.76
CA ASP A 33 0.58 -7.08 4.04
C ASP A 33 0.09 -6.17 2.92
N LEU A 34 1.01 -5.67 2.10
CA LEU A 34 0.65 -4.78 0.99
C LEU A 34 0.26 -5.56 -0.26
N LEU A 35 0.69 -6.81 -0.37
CA LEU A 35 0.45 -7.60 -1.58
C LEU A 35 -1.03 -7.79 -1.84
N GLY A 36 -1.42 -7.73 -3.11
CA GLY A 36 -2.79 -7.96 -3.53
C GLY A 36 -3.39 -6.77 -4.25
N LEU A 37 -4.70 -6.80 -4.37
CA LEU A 37 -5.46 -5.80 -5.11
C LEU A 37 -6.19 -4.87 -4.14
N TRP A 38 -6.05 -3.58 -4.39
CA TRP A 38 -6.66 -2.54 -3.56
C TRP A 38 -7.48 -1.60 -4.44
N GLN A 39 -8.60 -1.13 -3.90
CA GLN A 39 -9.42 -0.14 -4.58
C GLN A 39 -9.43 1.15 -3.76
N GLU A 40 -9.20 2.28 -4.42
CA GLU A 40 -9.21 3.57 -3.75
C GLU A 40 -10.63 3.92 -3.35
N ASP A 41 -10.80 4.44 -2.13
CA ASP A 41 -12.11 4.75 -1.59
C ASP A 41 -12.84 5.78 -2.45
N GLY A 42 -14.08 5.45 -2.80
CA GLY A 42 -14.93 6.36 -3.56
C GLY A 42 -14.57 6.48 -5.04
N LYS A 43 -13.68 5.64 -5.53
CA LYS A 43 -13.22 5.72 -6.91
C LYS A 43 -13.19 4.34 -7.54
N GLU A 44 -13.15 4.31 -8.88
CA GLU A 44 -12.93 3.07 -9.61
C GLU A 44 -11.47 2.97 -10.01
N ALA A 45 -10.61 3.38 -9.11
CA ALA A 45 -9.17 3.34 -9.27
C ALA A 45 -8.60 2.19 -8.45
N PHE A 46 -7.75 1.41 -9.07
CA PHE A 46 -7.22 0.18 -8.48
C PHE A 46 -5.71 0.16 -8.54
N VAL A 47 -5.11 -0.49 -7.55
CA VAL A 47 -3.67 -0.73 -7.53
C VAL A 47 -3.43 -2.16 -7.08
N ARG A 48 -2.51 -2.83 -7.76
CA ARG A 48 -2.10 -4.18 -7.39
C ARG A 48 -0.62 -4.20 -7.08
N PHE A 49 -0.28 -4.71 -5.91
CA PHE A 49 1.11 -4.92 -5.52
C PHE A 49 1.42 -6.41 -5.63
N THR A 50 2.43 -6.75 -6.41
CA THR A 50 2.80 -8.15 -6.61
C THR A 50 4.12 -8.46 -5.91
N ALA A 51 4.40 -9.74 -5.75
CA ALA A 51 5.64 -10.19 -5.13
C ALA A 51 6.75 -10.42 -6.15
N GLU A 52 6.49 -10.19 -7.42
CA GLU A 52 7.47 -10.42 -8.48
C GLU A 52 8.60 -9.39 -8.38
N LYS A 53 9.83 -9.85 -8.23
CA LYS A 53 10.98 -8.96 -8.08
C LYS A 53 11.52 -8.54 -9.44
N ASP A 54 12.08 -7.34 -9.48
CA ASP A 54 12.79 -6.90 -10.68
C ASP A 54 14.18 -7.55 -10.75
N SER A 55 14.93 -7.21 -11.78
CA SER A 55 16.24 -7.84 -12.01
C SER A 55 17.25 -7.54 -10.90
N THR A 56 17.05 -6.46 -10.16
CA THR A 56 17.96 -6.11 -9.06
C THR A 56 17.63 -6.86 -7.78
N GLY A 57 16.41 -7.39 -7.66
CA GLY A 57 15.94 -8.02 -6.44
C GLY A 57 15.55 -7.04 -5.35
N VAL A 58 15.69 -5.74 -5.60
CA VAL A 58 15.39 -4.70 -4.61
C VAL A 58 13.94 -4.28 -4.67
N TYR A 59 13.41 -4.13 -5.88
CA TYR A 59 12.05 -3.67 -6.09
C TYR A 59 11.18 -4.84 -6.54
N LYS A 60 9.86 -4.67 -6.33
CA LYS A 60 8.84 -5.58 -6.83
C LYS A 60 7.97 -4.83 -7.81
N TYR A 61 7.21 -5.54 -8.61
CA TYR A 61 6.32 -4.92 -9.60
C TYR A 61 4.92 -4.73 -9.05
N GLY A 62 4.27 -3.68 -9.54
CA GLY A 62 2.88 -3.41 -9.27
C GLY A 62 2.27 -2.74 -10.48
N CYS A 63 0.96 -2.55 -10.44
CA CYS A 63 0.27 -1.84 -11.52
C CYS A 63 -0.95 -1.13 -10.99
N GLU A 64 -1.39 -0.11 -11.71
CA GLU A 64 -2.56 0.65 -11.33
C GLU A 64 -3.34 1.05 -12.58
N TRP A 65 -4.63 1.19 -12.42
CA TRP A 65 -5.52 1.57 -13.54
C TRP A 65 -6.78 2.21 -12.98
N ASN A 66 -7.53 2.88 -13.87
CA ASN A 66 -8.75 3.55 -13.48
C ASN A 66 -9.88 3.09 -14.39
N GLU A 67 -10.78 2.27 -13.86
CA GLU A 67 -11.91 1.76 -14.63
C GLU A 67 -12.94 2.84 -14.94
N GLY A 68 -12.95 3.88 -14.14
CA GLY A 68 -13.79 5.04 -14.41
C GLY A 68 -13.38 5.79 -15.66
N GLU A 69 -12.13 5.59 -16.11
CA GLU A 69 -11.62 6.19 -17.34
C GLU A 69 -11.62 5.20 -18.50
N GLY A 70 -12.26 4.04 -18.31
CA GLY A 70 -12.37 3.05 -19.37
C GLY A 70 -11.18 2.12 -19.51
N VAL A 71 -10.28 2.10 -18.50
CA VAL A 71 -9.10 1.25 -18.53
C VAL A 71 -9.28 0.12 -17.52
N SER A 72 -9.01 -1.12 -17.94
CA SER A 72 -9.07 -2.26 -17.06
C SER A 72 -7.68 -2.85 -16.91
N GLU A 73 -7.52 -3.76 -15.93
CA GLU A 73 -6.23 -4.39 -15.71
C GLU A 73 -5.75 -5.12 -16.96
N SER A 74 -6.67 -5.73 -17.70
CA SER A 74 -6.31 -6.48 -18.91
C SER A 74 -5.80 -5.59 -20.04
N ASP A 75 -6.06 -4.29 -19.95
CA ASP A 75 -5.57 -3.34 -20.94
C ASP A 75 -4.10 -2.97 -20.73
N LEU A 76 -3.56 -3.30 -19.58
CA LEU A 76 -2.20 -2.89 -19.24
C LEU A 76 -1.19 -3.82 -19.90
N THR A 77 -0.11 -3.22 -20.38
CA THR A 77 1.01 -3.97 -20.93
C THR A 77 2.09 -4.03 -19.86
N LYS A 78 2.58 -5.22 -19.57
CA LYS A 78 3.61 -5.38 -18.56
C LYS A 78 4.82 -4.50 -18.90
N TYR A 79 5.32 -3.81 -17.89
CA TYR A 79 6.40 -2.84 -18.02
C TYR A 79 6.04 -1.63 -18.86
N GLY A 80 4.74 -1.40 -19.08
CA GLY A 80 4.27 -0.23 -19.80
C GLY A 80 3.42 0.68 -18.91
N ASN A 81 2.45 1.34 -19.55
CA ASN A 81 1.56 2.25 -18.84
C ASN A 81 0.87 1.54 -17.69
N GLY A 82 0.83 2.21 -16.55
CA GLY A 82 0.18 1.68 -15.35
C GLY A 82 1.06 0.78 -14.52
N TRP A 83 2.21 0.38 -15.02
CA TRP A 83 3.13 -0.46 -14.26
C TRP A 83 4.15 0.38 -13.52
N PHE A 84 4.55 -0.10 -12.34
CA PHE A 84 5.56 0.57 -11.52
C PHE A 84 6.36 -0.48 -10.76
N LYS A 85 7.49 -0.04 -10.20
CA LYS A 85 8.27 -0.84 -9.26
C LYS A 85 8.09 -0.22 -7.88
N TRP A 86 8.11 -1.05 -6.84
CA TRP A 86 7.89 -0.56 -5.49
C TRP A 86 8.75 -1.29 -4.48
N LYS A 87 8.97 -0.64 -3.36
CA LYS A 87 9.55 -1.24 -2.18
C LYS A 87 8.97 -0.54 -0.96
N LEU A 88 8.95 -1.25 0.15
CA LEU A 88 8.44 -0.71 1.41
C LEU A 88 9.53 -0.89 2.46
N VAL A 89 10.01 0.21 3.02
CA VAL A 89 11.00 0.19 4.09
C VAL A 89 10.41 0.98 5.25
N LYS A 90 10.13 0.29 6.36
CA LYS A 90 9.41 0.89 7.49
C LYS A 90 8.08 1.45 7.01
N ALA A 91 7.91 2.77 7.03
CA ALA A 91 6.67 3.40 6.56
C ALA A 91 6.82 4.02 5.18
N ASP A 92 7.98 3.94 4.57
CA ASP A 92 8.25 4.59 3.28
C ASP A 92 7.95 3.63 2.14
N LEU A 93 6.91 3.94 1.38
CA LEU A 93 6.55 3.20 0.17
C LEU A 93 7.09 3.99 -1.01
N THR A 94 8.10 3.45 -1.66
CA THR A 94 8.72 4.08 -2.83
C THR A 94 8.18 3.42 -4.09
N GLU A 95 7.74 4.24 -5.06
CA GLU A 95 7.24 3.76 -6.34
C GLU A 95 7.98 4.46 -7.48
N ILE A 96 8.36 3.68 -8.49
CA ILE A 96 8.99 4.21 -9.69
C ILE A 96 8.13 3.77 -10.87
N HIS A 97 7.43 4.73 -11.50
CA HIS A 97 6.51 4.42 -12.59
C HIS A 97 7.28 4.28 -13.88
N LEU A 98 7.04 3.19 -14.59
CA LEU A 98 7.91 2.77 -15.68
C LEU A 98 7.84 3.63 -16.93
N MET A 99 6.65 4.18 -17.21
CA MET A 99 6.45 4.96 -18.43
C MET A 99 6.25 6.45 -18.20
N GLU A 100 6.28 6.88 -16.94
CA GLU A 100 6.17 8.30 -16.65
C GLU A 100 7.49 9.00 -16.90
N ASN A 101 7.38 10.29 -17.16
CA ASN A 101 8.57 11.15 -17.36
C ASN A 101 9.51 10.62 -18.43
N GLY A 102 8.94 10.02 -19.49
CA GLY A 102 9.74 9.52 -20.58
C GLY A 102 10.59 8.31 -20.21
N GLY A 103 10.19 7.58 -19.18
CA GLY A 103 10.93 6.43 -18.71
C GLY A 103 12.01 6.73 -17.71
N ALA A 104 12.08 7.97 -17.21
CA ALA A 104 13.06 8.31 -16.19
C ALA A 104 12.70 7.67 -14.86
N ASP A 105 13.73 7.22 -14.13
CA ASP A 105 13.55 6.56 -12.83
C ASP A 105 13.42 7.62 -11.74
N ILE A 106 12.26 8.25 -11.66
CA ILE A 106 11.99 9.28 -10.65
C ILE A 106 11.12 8.64 -9.57
N PRO A 107 11.67 8.42 -8.38
CA PRO A 107 10.90 7.78 -7.33
C PRO A 107 9.87 8.73 -6.73
N LYS A 108 8.71 8.18 -6.40
CA LYS A 108 7.70 8.85 -5.59
C LYS A 108 7.68 8.13 -4.25
N VAL A 109 7.74 8.88 -3.17
CA VAL A 109 7.75 8.29 -1.84
C VAL A 109 6.48 8.66 -1.11
N TYR A 110 5.77 7.65 -0.65
CA TYR A 110 4.55 7.83 0.14
C TYR A 110 4.83 7.38 1.56
N THR A 111 4.19 8.02 2.52
CA THR A 111 4.31 7.60 3.91
C THR A 111 3.07 6.79 4.29
N VAL A 112 3.27 5.52 4.57
CA VAL A 112 2.16 4.64 4.96
C VAL A 112 1.76 5.00 6.38
N ARG A 113 0.46 5.22 6.57
CA ARG A 113 -0.10 5.56 7.89
C ARG A 113 -0.88 4.41 8.49
N LYS A 114 -1.41 3.54 7.66
CA LYS A 114 -2.20 2.41 8.11
C LYS A 114 -2.11 1.30 7.09
N LEU A 115 -1.92 0.09 7.56
CA LEU A 115 -1.89 -1.08 6.70
C LEU A 115 -2.39 -2.26 7.52
N THR A 116 -3.59 -2.74 7.18
CA THR A 116 -4.21 -3.89 7.83
C THR A 116 -4.62 -4.89 6.76
N ASP A 117 -5.29 -5.94 7.17
CA ASP A 117 -5.78 -6.95 6.22
C ASP A 117 -6.77 -6.37 5.22
N THR A 118 -7.40 -5.25 5.55
CA THR A 118 -8.49 -4.71 4.74
C THR A 118 -8.29 -3.26 4.32
N GLU A 119 -7.39 -2.52 4.98
CA GLU A 119 -7.28 -1.08 4.75
C GLU A 119 -5.84 -0.66 4.55
N LEU A 120 -5.64 0.25 3.60
CA LEU A 120 -4.35 0.88 3.35
C LEU A 120 -4.56 2.38 3.28
N LEU A 121 -3.70 3.13 3.96
CA LEU A 121 -3.78 4.58 3.95
C LEU A 121 -2.36 5.12 3.89
N TYR A 122 -2.09 6.00 2.92
CA TYR A 122 -0.79 6.64 2.85
C TYR A 122 -0.90 8.09 2.38
N GLU A 123 0.15 8.85 2.61
CA GLU A 123 0.23 10.26 2.24
C GLU A 123 1.30 10.46 1.18
N ASP A 124 1.01 11.36 0.23
CA ASP A 124 2.01 11.74 -0.76
C ASP A 124 2.82 12.95 -0.26
N ASP A 125 3.72 13.47 -1.11
CA ASP A 125 4.60 14.58 -0.74
C ASP A 125 3.84 15.87 -0.45
N PHE A 126 2.61 15.97 -0.95
CA PHE A 126 1.79 17.15 -0.75
C PHE A 126 0.82 16.99 0.41
N LYS A 127 1.00 15.93 1.21
CA LYS A 127 0.16 15.63 2.36
C LYS A 127 -1.27 15.22 1.97
N ASN A 128 -1.47 14.84 0.72
CA ASN A 128 -2.75 14.28 0.32
C ASN A 128 -2.82 12.83 0.78
N VAL A 129 -3.93 12.49 1.40
CA VAL A 129 -4.16 11.15 1.94
C VAL A 129 -4.88 10.31 0.90
N HIS A 130 -4.37 9.10 0.68
CA HIS A 130 -4.98 8.13 -0.22
C HIS A 130 -5.39 6.93 0.61
N SER A 131 -6.65 6.56 0.52
CA SER A 131 -7.24 5.50 1.34
C SER A 131 -7.81 4.42 0.43
N PHE A 132 -7.49 3.16 0.75
CA PHE A 132 -7.84 2.01 -0.10
C PHE A 132 -8.45 0.89 0.72
N GLN A 133 -9.28 0.08 0.07
CA GLN A 133 -9.84 -1.14 0.63
C GLN A 133 -9.29 -2.34 -0.11
N LYS A 134 -8.97 -3.38 0.64
CA LYS A 134 -8.48 -4.63 0.05
C LYS A 134 -9.62 -5.33 -0.69
N MET A 135 -9.35 -5.77 -1.91
CA MET A 135 -10.33 -6.49 -2.71
C MET A 135 -10.20 -7.98 -2.47
N ALA A 136 -11.26 -8.58 -1.97
CA ALA A 136 -11.27 -10.00 -1.66
C ALA A 136 -11.24 -10.82 -2.94
N GLY A 137 -10.52 -11.96 -2.88
CA GLY A 137 -10.51 -12.92 -3.97
C GLY A 137 -9.77 -12.50 -5.21
N LYS A 138 -8.98 -11.46 -5.13
CA LYS A 138 -8.25 -10.96 -6.33
C LYS A 138 -6.71 -11.08 -6.20
#